data_8efecbd509785b1073ff464dba072e6b
#
_entry.id   8efecbd509785b1073ff464dba072e6b
#
_cell.length_a   1.000
_cell.length_b   1.000
_cell.length_c   1.000
_cell.angle_alpha   90.00
_cell.angle_beta   90.00
_cell.angle_gamma   90.00
#
_symmetry.space_group_name_H-M   'P 1'
#
loop_
_entity.id
_entity.type
_entity.pdbx_description
1 polymer ?
#
loop_
_entity_poly.entity_id
_entity_poly.type
_entity_poly.pdbx_seq_one_letter_code
_entity_poly.pdbx_strand_id
1 'polypeptide(L)'
;QSISLGTCAGFGTLLPALFAGTNLFEGNGLILLLGVCITLAGIAIIGYAGSLRAQNMSEEEKRAAVKDFALTKGLLVALLAGVMSACFALGLDAGTPIKNAALAGGVEGLYAGLPVIFLVTLGGFLTNAAYCLQQNVANKSMGDYAKGKVWGNNLVFCALAGVLWYMQFFGLEMGKSFLTESPVLLAFSWCILMALNVTFSNVWGIILKEWKGVSNKTITVLIAG
;
A
#
# COMPACT_ATOMS: atom_id res chain seq x y z
N GLN A 1 4.86 7.07 6.17
CA GLN A 1 4.51 5.87 5.39
C GLN A 1 3.63 4.92 6.22
N SER A 2 4.02 4.55 7.44
CA SER A 2 3.23 3.65 8.32
C SER A 2 1.80 4.16 8.57
N ILE A 3 1.62 5.47 8.81
CA ILE A 3 0.28 6.06 9.04
C ILE A 3 -0.60 5.90 7.79
N SER A 4 -0.06 6.20 6.61
CA SER A 4 -0.80 6.07 5.35
C SER A 4 -1.19 4.60 5.10
N LEU A 5 -0.26 3.66 5.30
CA LEU A 5 -0.53 2.22 5.14
C LEU A 5 -1.50 1.70 6.20
N GLY A 6 -1.39 2.15 7.46
CA GLY A 6 -2.34 1.80 8.51
C GLY A 6 -3.76 2.28 8.19
N THR A 7 -3.88 3.53 7.77
CA THR A 7 -5.18 4.08 7.34
C THR A 7 -5.74 3.30 6.14
N CYS A 8 -4.90 2.98 5.15
CA CYS A 8 -5.29 2.17 4.00
C CYS A 8 -5.73 0.76 4.40
N ALA A 9 -5.02 0.10 5.32
CA ALA A 9 -5.37 -1.22 5.83
C ALA A 9 -6.72 -1.19 6.56
N GLY A 10 -6.92 -0.26 7.48
CA GLY A 10 -8.14 -0.15 8.25
C GLY A 10 -9.36 0.17 7.39
N PHE A 11 -9.31 1.28 6.67
CA PHE A 11 -10.44 1.70 5.82
C PHE A 11 -10.68 0.73 4.66
N GLY A 12 -9.61 0.24 4.00
CA GLY A 12 -9.73 -0.68 2.86
C GLY A 12 -10.25 -2.06 3.24
N THR A 13 -10.21 -2.46 4.51
CA THR A 13 -10.78 -3.70 5.01
C THR A 13 -12.18 -3.50 5.57
N LEU A 14 -12.38 -2.45 6.38
CA LEU A 14 -13.65 -2.26 7.08
C LEU A 14 -14.75 -1.68 6.20
N LEU A 15 -14.42 -0.75 5.27
CA LEU A 15 -15.45 -0.15 4.41
C LEU A 15 -16.14 -1.16 3.50
N PRO A 16 -15.43 -2.04 2.75
CA PRO A 16 -16.09 -3.07 1.96
C PRO A 16 -16.96 -3.99 2.81
N ALA A 17 -16.50 -4.40 4.00
CA ALA A 17 -17.27 -5.23 4.92
C ALA A 17 -18.56 -4.55 5.40
N LEU A 18 -18.49 -3.25 5.70
CA LEU A 18 -19.67 -2.45 6.09
C LEU A 18 -20.65 -2.29 4.93
N PHE A 19 -20.17 -2.01 3.72
CA PHE A 19 -21.04 -1.92 2.53
C PHE A 19 -21.68 -3.26 2.17
N ALA A 20 -21.02 -4.39 2.48
CA ALA A 20 -21.61 -5.72 2.36
C ALA A 20 -22.61 -6.06 3.47
N GLY A 21 -22.87 -5.14 4.42
CA GLY A 21 -23.81 -5.34 5.53
C GLY A 21 -23.28 -6.21 6.65
N THR A 22 -21.96 -6.41 6.75
CA THR A 22 -21.35 -7.19 7.84
C THR A 22 -21.50 -6.45 9.17
N ASN A 23 -22.11 -7.10 10.17
CA ASN A 23 -22.13 -6.56 11.54
C ASN A 23 -20.75 -6.78 12.18
N LEU A 24 -19.99 -5.68 12.37
CA LEU A 24 -18.63 -5.73 12.90
C LEU A 24 -18.55 -6.07 14.40
N PHE A 25 -19.67 -6.09 15.11
CA PHE A 25 -19.69 -6.32 16.56
C PHE A 25 -20.18 -7.73 16.94
N GLU A 26 -20.51 -8.56 15.96
CA GLU A 26 -21.03 -9.91 16.18
C GLU A 26 -20.33 -10.95 15.28
N GLY A 27 -20.17 -12.15 15.81
CA GLY A 27 -19.72 -13.32 15.07
C GLY A 27 -18.42 -13.08 14.25
N ASN A 28 -18.48 -13.34 12.98
CA ASN A 28 -17.35 -13.19 12.05
C ASN A 28 -16.87 -11.75 11.89
N GLY A 29 -17.76 -10.77 12.03
CA GLY A 29 -17.40 -9.36 11.96
C GLY A 29 -16.53 -8.91 13.14
N LEU A 30 -16.78 -9.45 14.34
CA LEU A 30 -15.95 -9.17 15.51
C LEU A 30 -14.52 -9.71 15.33
N ILE A 31 -14.37 -10.89 14.75
CA ILE A 31 -13.03 -11.46 14.44
C ILE A 31 -12.30 -10.56 13.44
N LEU A 32 -13.00 -10.10 12.41
CA LEU A 32 -12.44 -9.16 11.43
C LEU A 32 -11.99 -7.86 12.10
N LEU A 33 -12.84 -7.26 12.94
CA LEU A 33 -12.55 -6.02 13.65
C LEU A 33 -11.33 -6.18 14.57
N LEU A 34 -11.27 -7.25 15.35
CA LEU A 34 -10.13 -7.54 16.23
C LEU A 34 -8.83 -7.73 15.43
N GLY A 35 -8.86 -8.45 14.32
CA GLY A 35 -7.71 -8.62 13.44
C GLY A 35 -7.20 -7.29 12.87
N VAL A 36 -8.10 -6.42 12.44
CA VAL A 36 -7.75 -5.06 11.98
C VAL A 36 -7.15 -4.24 13.12
N CYS A 37 -7.74 -4.26 14.32
CA CYS A 37 -7.22 -3.53 15.47
C CYS A 37 -5.79 -3.98 15.85
N ILE A 38 -5.51 -5.28 15.85
CA ILE A 38 -4.18 -5.83 16.12
C ILE A 38 -3.19 -5.35 15.05
N THR A 39 -3.55 -5.43 13.78
CA THR A 39 -2.71 -4.95 12.67
C THR A 39 -2.42 -3.46 12.78
N LEU A 40 -3.43 -2.64 13.09
CA LEU A 40 -3.26 -1.20 13.27
C LEU A 40 -2.36 -0.87 14.46
N ALA A 41 -2.46 -1.64 15.56
CA ALA A 41 -1.58 -1.50 16.71
C ALA A 41 -0.12 -1.80 16.33
N GLY A 42 0.15 -2.89 15.59
CA GLY A 42 1.49 -3.20 15.07
C GLY A 42 2.04 -2.08 14.18
N ILE A 43 1.25 -1.61 13.22
CA ILE A 43 1.65 -0.52 12.33
C ILE A 43 1.91 0.79 13.12
N ALA A 44 1.14 1.07 14.17
CA ALA A 44 1.37 2.23 15.03
C ALA A 44 2.69 2.12 15.81
N ILE A 45 3.03 0.93 16.32
CA ILE A 45 4.32 0.66 16.98
C ILE A 45 5.49 0.88 16.01
N ILE A 46 5.38 0.38 14.77
CA ILE A 46 6.37 0.65 13.71
C ILE A 46 6.47 2.14 13.40
N GLY A 47 5.34 2.85 13.33
CA GLY A 47 5.30 4.30 13.16
C GLY A 47 5.99 5.05 14.28
N TYR A 48 5.82 4.58 15.52
CA TYR A 48 6.53 5.13 16.68
C TYR A 48 8.05 4.90 16.61
N ALA A 49 8.51 3.72 16.16
CA ALA A 49 9.93 3.47 15.90
C ALA A 49 10.49 4.46 14.86
N GLY A 50 9.74 4.73 13.79
CA GLY A 50 10.10 5.75 12.80
C GLY A 50 10.19 7.16 13.38
N SER A 51 9.30 7.51 14.30
CA SER A 51 9.34 8.80 15.03
C SER A 51 10.56 8.91 15.92
N LEU A 52 10.91 7.85 16.67
CA LEU A 52 12.15 7.80 17.48
C LEU A 52 13.40 7.97 16.62
N ARG A 53 13.43 7.34 15.42
CA ARG A 53 14.52 7.55 14.46
C ARG A 53 14.62 9.01 14.05
N ALA A 54 13.49 9.63 13.66
CA ALA A 54 13.46 11.01 13.21
C ALA A 54 13.91 12.02 14.29
N GLN A 55 13.66 11.75 15.58
CA GLN A 55 14.13 12.58 16.68
C GLN A 55 15.66 12.60 16.79
N ASN A 56 16.32 11.51 16.43
CA ASN A 56 17.77 11.36 16.51
C ASN A 56 18.51 11.84 15.24
N MET A 57 17.78 12.22 14.19
CA MET A 57 18.35 12.78 12.96
C MET A 57 18.73 14.24 13.14
N SER A 58 19.88 14.65 12.57
CA SER A 58 20.25 16.07 12.50
C SER A 58 19.27 16.86 11.62
N GLU A 59 19.21 18.18 11.81
CA GLU A 59 18.36 19.05 10.97
C GLU A 59 18.76 19.03 9.50
N GLU A 60 20.05 18.81 9.21
CA GLU A 60 20.55 18.65 7.84
C GLU A 60 20.04 17.34 7.20
N GLU A 61 20.08 16.25 7.93
CA GLU A 61 19.54 14.95 7.48
C GLU A 61 18.02 15.00 7.28
N LYS A 62 17.28 15.67 8.17
CA LYS A 62 15.84 15.90 8.02
C LYS A 62 15.52 16.69 6.75
N ARG A 63 16.26 17.78 6.48
CA ARG A 63 16.09 18.60 5.27
C ARG A 63 16.51 17.88 4.00
N ALA A 64 17.51 17.01 4.06
CA ALA A 64 17.92 16.18 2.94
C ALA A 64 16.84 15.13 2.59
N ALA A 65 16.15 14.61 3.61
CA ALA A 65 15.07 13.63 3.43
C ALA A 65 13.76 14.28 2.94
N VAL A 66 13.43 15.49 3.42
CA VAL A 66 12.20 16.23 3.05
C VAL A 66 12.50 17.73 3.03
N LYS A 67 12.36 18.38 1.86
CA LYS A 67 12.64 19.80 1.67
C LYS A 67 11.89 20.74 2.66
N ASP A 68 10.64 20.39 2.99
CA ASP A 68 9.78 21.13 3.90
C ASP A 68 9.19 20.19 4.96
N PHE A 69 9.94 19.96 6.04
CA PHE A 69 9.48 19.08 7.12
C PHE A 69 8.46 19.81 8.00
N ALA A 70 7.16 19.60 7.70
CA ALA A 70 6.05 20.07 8.53
C ALA A 70 5.28 18.86 9.05
N LEU A 71 5.52 18.45 10.29
CA LEU A 71 4.97 17.21 10.87
C LEU A 71 3.44 17.15 10.78
N THR A 72 2.75 18.23 11.20
CA THR A 72 1.27 18.26 11.20
C THR A 72 0.70 18.18 9.80
N LYS A 73 1.26 18.94 8.85
CA LYS A 73 0.84 18.90 7.44
C LYS A 73 1.12 17.52 6.83
N GLY A 74 2.30 16.97 7.11
CA GLY A 74 2.68 15.62 6.64
C GLY A 74 1.76 14.53 7.19
N LEU A 75 1.33 14.64 8.46
CA LEU A 75 0.41 13.71 9.09
C LEU A 75 -0.98 13.73 8.42
N LEU A 76 -1.53 14.94 8.20
CA LEU A 76 -2.83 15.11 7.53
C LEU A 76 -2.80 14.57 6.09
N VAL A 77 -1.73 14.88 5.35
CA VAL A 77 -1.55 14.36 3.98
C VAL A 77 -1.41 12.84 3.96
N ALA A 78 -0.67 12.26 4.92
CA ALA A 78 -0.52 10.82 5.03
C ALA A 78 -1.85 10.12 5.38
N LEU A 79 -2.67 10.72 6.24
CA LEU A 79 -4.01 10.23 6.57
C LEU A 79 -4.92 10.27 5.33
N LEU A 80 -4.97 11.42 4.65
CA LEU A 80 -5.76 11.57 3.42
C LEU A 80 -5.30 10.58 2.34
N ALA A 81 -3.99 10.45 2.12
CA ALA A 81 -3.43 9.48 1.18
C ALA A 81 -3.83 8.04 1.53
N GLY A 82 -3.87 7.68 2.82
CA GLY A 82 -4.31 6.37 3.28
C GLY A 82 -5.79 6.12 2.99
N VAL A 83 -6.66 7.09 3.25
CA VAL A 83 -8.09 7.01 2.92
C VAL A 83 -8.28 6.88 1.40
N MET A 84 -7.60 7.71 0.61
CA MET A 84 -7.68 7.62 -0.86
C MET A 84 -7.15 6.28 -1.38
N SER A 85 -6.10 5.72 -0.77
CA SER A 85 -5.59 4.39 -1.11
C SER A 85 -6.58 3.27 -0.78
N ALA A 86 -7.43 3.44 0.23
CA ALA A 86 -8.49 2.48 0.54
C ALA A 86 -9.54 2.40 -0.58
N CYS A 87 -9.72 3.46 -1.38
CA CYS A 87 -10.60 3.44 -2.56
C CYS A 87 -10.16 2.39 -3.60
N PHE A 88 -8.87 2.02 -3.61
CA PHE A 88 -8.40 0.92 -4.45
C PHE A 88 -9.03 -0.41 -4.05
N ALA A 89 -9.10 -0.71 -2.74
CA ALA A 89 -9.76 -1.91 -2.23
C ALA A 89 -11.27 -1.92 -2.59
N LEU A 90 -11.93 -0.77 -2.44
CA LEU A 90 -13.34 -0.61 -2.86
C LEU A 90 -13.50 -0.83 -4.36
N GLY A 91 -12.56 -0.35 -5.17
CA GLY A 91 -12.55 -0.57 -6.63
C GLY A 91 -12.40 -2.05 -6.99
N LEU A 92 -11.56 -2.80 -6.27
CA LEU A 92 -11.43 -4.24 -6.47
C LEU A 92 -12.72 -4.99 -6.10
N ASP A 93 -13.36 -4.59 -5.00
CA ASP A 93 -14.60 -5.20 -4.54
C ASP A 93 -15.77 -4.91 -5.51
N ALA A 94 -15.91 -3.66 -5.94
CA ALA A 94 -16.89 -3.25 -6.95
C ALA A 94 -16.69 -3.95 -8.31
N GLY A 95 -15.52 -4.51 -8.58
CA GLY A 95 -15.22 -5.28 -9.78
C GLY A 95 -15.79 -6.71 -9.80
N THR A 96 -16.49 -7.15 -8.75
CA THR A 96 -17.08 -8.49 -8.66
C THR A 96 -17.92 -8.89 -9.90
N PRO A 97 -18.74 -8.01 -10.52
CA PRO A 97 -19.48 -8.36 -11.75
C PRO A 97 -18.55 -8.72 -12.92
N ILE A 98 -17.40 -8.04 -13.04
CA ILE A 98 -16.40 -8.30 -14.07
C ILE A 98 -15.74 -9.67 -13.85
N LYS A 99 -15.40 -9.97 -12.60
CA LYS A 99 -14.88 -11.28 -12.20
C LYS A 99 -15.86 -12.41 -12.56
N ASN A 100 -17.14 -12.21 -12.24
CA ASN A 100 -18.19 -13.19 -12.55
C ASN A 100 -18.38 -13.37 -14.07
N ALA A 101 -18.29 -12.28 -14.85
CA ALA A 101 -18.34 -12.36 -16.31
C ALA A 101 -17.14 -13.14 -16.88
N ALA A 102 -15.94 -12.95 -16.32
CA ALA A 102 -14.76 -13.71 -16.71
C ALA A 102 -14.93 -15.22 -16.43
N LEU A 103 -15.46 -15.57 -15.25
CA LEU A 103 -15.79 -16.97 -14.90
C LEU A 103 -16.81 -17.56 -15.85
N ALA A 104 -17.88 -16.83 -16.17
CA ALA A 104 -18.90 -17.25 -17.13
C ALA A 104 -18.32 -17.43 -18.55
N GLY A 105 -17.28 -16.66 -18.89
CA GLY A 105 -16.52 -16.76 -20.13
C GLY A 105 -15.50 -17.92 -20.16
N GLY A 106 -15.44 -18.74 -19.11
CA GLY A 106 -14.55 -19.91 -19.05
C GLY A 106 -13.13 -19.60 -18.52
N VAL A 107 -12.90 -18.41 -17.96
CA VAL A 107 -11.62 -18.10 -17.31
C VAL A 107 -11.53 -18.87 -15.98
N GLU A 108 -10.41 -19.53 -15.76
CA GLU A 108 -10.15 -20.26 -14.52
C GLU A 108 -10.22 -19.32 -13.31
N GLY A 109 -10.80 -19.80 -12.19
CA GLY A 109 -11.02 -19.01 -10.97
C GLY A 109 -9.79 -18.31 -10.43
N LEU A 110 -8.60 -18.89 -10.64
CA LEU A 110 -7.31 -18.35 -10.27
C LEU A 110 -7.02 -16.99 -10.95
N TYR A 111 -7.48 -16.81 -12.18
CA TYR A 111 -7.20 -15.63 -13.01
C TYR A 111 -8.40 -14.71 -13.20
N ALA A 112 -9.56 -15.09 -12.69
CA ALA A 112 -10.81 -14.37 -12.91
C ALA A 112 -10.82 -12.93 -12.34
N GLY A 113 -9.98 -12.64 -11.34
CA GLY A 113 -9.82 -11.30 -10.77
C GLY A 113 -8.90 -10.36 -11.55
N LEU A 114 -8.08 -10.88 -12.48
CA LEU A 114 -7.07 -10.07 -13.19
C LEU A 114 -7.67 -8.93 -14.04
N PRO A 115 -8.79 -9.11 -14.75
CA PRO A 115 -9.42 -7.99 -15.48
C PRO A 115 -9.83 -6.83 -14.57
N VAL A 116 -10.24 -7.11 -13.34
CA VAL A 116 -10.59 -6.08 -12.35
C VAL A 116 -9.35 -5.28 -11.95
N ILE A 117 -8.25 -5.98 -11.62
CA ILE A 117 -6.98 -5.33 -11.27
C ILE A 117 -6.52 -4.44 -12.42
N PHE A 118 -6.59 -4.93 -13.66
CA PHE A 118 -6.20 -4.17 -14.84
C PHE A 118 -6.99 -2.85 -14.96
N LEU A 119 -8.31 -2.90 -14.80
CA LEU A 119 -9.16 -1.72 -14.91
C LEU A 119 -8.89 -0.70 -13.78
N VAL A 120 -8.76 -1.18 -12.55
CA VAL A 120 -8.48 -0.30 -11.40
C VAL A 120 -7.10 0.33 -11.51
N THR A 121 -6.08 -0.44 -11.90
CA THR A 121 -4.72 0.08 -12.11
C THR A 121 -4.62 1.00 -13.32
N LEU A 122 -5.40 0.76 -14.38
CA LEU A 122 -5.48 1.65 -15.55
C LEU A 122 -5.98 3.04 -15.15
N GLY A 123 -7.00 3.14 -14.30
CA GLY A 123 -7.47 4.42 -13.75
C GLY A 123 -6.38 5.16 -12.98
N GLY A 124 -5.66 4.45 -12.11
CA GLY A 124 -4.49 4.96 -11.39
C GLY A 124 -3.37 5.42 -12.33
N PHE A 125 -3.08 4.64 -13.37
CA PHE A 125 -2.09 5.00 -14.39
C PHE A 125 -2.46 6.31 -15.11
N LEU A 126 -3.70 6.45 -15.58
CA LEU A 126 -4.14 7.65 -16.29
C LEU A 126 -4.02 8.91 -15.42
N THR A 127 -4.42 8.81 -14.15
CA THR A 127 -4.32 9.93 -13.20
C THR A 127 -2.85 10.30 -12.93
N ASN A 128 -2.00 9.30 -12.66
CA ASN A 128 -0.58 9.55 -12.43
C ASN A 128 0.13 10.06 -13.68
N ALA A 129 -0.18 9.53 -14.86
CA ALA A 129 0.40 9.99 -16.12
C ALA A 129 0.07 11.46 -16.38
N ALA A 130 -1.20 11.87 -16.16
CA ALA A 130 -1.61 13.26 -16.30
C ALA A 130 -0.86 14.18 -15.32
N TYR A 131 -0.75 13.76 -14.05
CA TYR A 131 0.00 14.50 -13.03
C TYR A 131 1.49 14.62 -13.35
N CYS A 132 2.13 13.52 -13.73
CA CYS A 132 3.54 13.52 -14.13
C CYS A 132 3.79 14.40 -15.35
N LEU A 133 2.90 14.36 -16.34
CA LEU A 133 3.00 15.21 -17.53
C LEU A 133 2.91 16.70 -17.13
N GLN A 134 1.94 17.06 -16.29
CA GLN A 134 1.81 18.42 -15.77
C GLN A 134 3.09 18.89 -15.05
N GLN A 135 3.65 18.05 -14.17
CA GLN A 135 4.88 18.37 -13.44
C GLN A 135 6.09 18.52 -14.38
N ASN A 136 6.20 17.65 -15.37
CA ASN A 136 7.30 17.70 -16.35
C ASN A 136 7.23 18.99 -17.19
N VAL A 137 6.04 19.42 -17.58
CA VAL A 137 5.85 20.70 -18.30
C VAL A 137 6.18 21.88 -17.39
N ALA A 138 5.65 21.88 -16.15
CA ALA A 138 5.89 22.95 -15.17
C ALA A 138 7.37 23.12 -14.81
N ASN A 139 8.09 22.00 -14.64
CA ASN A 139 9.51 21.99 -14.30
C ASN A 139 10.46 22.05 -15.51
N LYS A 140 9.91 22.11 -16.73
CA LYS A 140 10.67 22.09 -18.00
C LYS A 140 11.61 20.88 -18.11
N SER A 141 11.23 19.74 -17.55
CA SER A 141 12.04 18.51 -17.46
C SER A 141 11.75 17.50 -18.59
N MET A 142 10.88 17.83 -19.55
CA MET A 142 10.59 16.95 -20.69
C MET A 142 11.83 16.52 -21.48
N GLY A 143 12.85 17.40 -21.59
CA GLY A 143 14.12 17.10 -22.25
C GLY A 143 14.97 16.03 -21.56
N ASP A 144 14.71 15.72 -20.29
CA ASP A 144 15.47 14.70 -19.55
C ASP A 144 15.21 13.30 -20.09
N TYR A 145 14.05 13.06 -20.69
CA TYR A 145 13.73 11.80 -21.37
C TYR A 145 14.55 11.56 -22.65
N ALA A 146 15.17 12.61 -23.20
CA ALA A 146 16.06 12.49 -24.37
C ALA A 146 17.52 12.17 -24.00
N LYS A 147 17.88 12.19 -22.70
CA LYS A 147 19.22 11.86 -22.20
C LYS A 147 19.42 10.34 -22.15
N GLY A 148 19.88 9.74 -23.23
CA GLY A 148 19.86 8.29 -23.48
C GLY A 148 20.44 7.41 -22.37
N LYS A 149 21.56 7.78 -21.74
CA LYS A 149 22.19 6.99 -20.67
C LYS A 149 21.36 6.94 -19.40
N VAL A 150 20.76 8.06 -19.00
CA VAL A 150 19.90 8.17 -17.82
C VAL A 150 18.55 7.50 -18.08
N TRP A 151 18.02 7.69 -19.30
CA TRP A 151 16.74 7.13 -19.71
C TRP A 151 16.73 5.60 -19.70
N GLY A 152 17.76 4.96 -20.26
CA GLY A 152 17.83 3.50 -20.34
C GLY A 152 17.86 2.84 -18.96
N ASN A 153 18.68 3.35 -18.03
CA ASN A 153 18.72 2.84 -16.66
C ASN A 153 17.38 3.05 -15.93
N ASN A 154 16.82 4.26 -16.03
CA ASN A 154 15.54 4.55 -15.37
C ASN A 154 14.41 3.68 -15.93
N LEU A 155 14.36 3.43 -17.24
CA LEU A 155 13.35 2.57 -17.84
C LEU A 155 13.40 1.16 -17.28
N VAL A 156 14.59 0.56 -17.18
CA VAL A 156 14.75 -0.80 -16.63
C VAL A 156 14.32 -0.87 -15.17
N PHE A 157 14.79 0.06 -14.33
CA PHE A 157 14.44 0.06 -12.91
C PHE A 157 12.97 0.41 -12.67
N CYS A 158 12.38 1.33 -13.43
CA CYS A 158 10.96 1.66 -13.33
C CYS A 158 10.09 0.49 -13.82
N ALA A 159 10.47 -0.19 -14.90
CA ALA A 159 9.77 -1.37 -15.38
C ALA A 159 9.82 -2.50 -14.35
N LEU A 160 10.99 -2.78 -13.76
CA LEU A 160 11.15 -3.78 -12.71
C LEU A 160 10.31 -3.43 -11.47
N ALA A 161 10.36 -2.18 -11.02
CA ALA A 161 9.54 -1.71 -9.90
C ALA A 161 8.04 -1.84 -10.18
N GLY A 162 7.61 -1.51 -11.40
CA GLY A 162 6.21 -1.65 -11.83
C GLY A 162 5.75 -3.10 -11.85
N VAL A 163 6.57 -4.02 -12.36
CA VAL A 163 6.29 -5.46 -12.36
C VAL A 163 6.18 -5.97 -10.92
N LEU A 164 7.15 -5.67 -10.05
CA LEU A 164 7.14 -6.09 -8.65
C LEU A 164 5.93 -5.54 -7.90
N TRP A 165 5.58 -4.27 -8.15
CA TRP A 165 4.41 -3.65 -7.55
C TRP A 165 3.11 -4.30 -8.01
N TYR A 166 2.97 -4.62 -9.30
CA TYR A 166 1.77 -5.27 -9.84
C TYR A 166 1.64 -6.72 -9.35
N MET A 167 2.74 -7.46 -9.23
CA MET A 167 2.77 -8.85 -8.79
C MET A 167 2.16 -9.07 -7.39
N GLN A 168 2.21 -8.07 -6.50
CA GLN A 168 1.55 -8.18 -5.19
C GLN A 168 0.02 -8.31 -5.32
N PHE A 169 -0.60 -7.58 -6.25
CA PHE A 169 -2.04 -7.67 -6.50
C PHE A 169 -2.42 -8.93 -7.25
N PHE A 170 -1.56 -9.35 -8.17
CA PHE A 170 -1.69 -10.65 -8.83
C PHE A 170 -1.72 -11.78 -7.78
N GLY A 171 -0.74 -11.79 -6.87
CA GLY A 171 -0.68 -12.76 -5.77
C GLY A 171 -1.86 -12.64 -4.81
N LEU A 172 -2.35 -11.42 -4.53
CA LEU A 172 -3.54 -11.21 -3.71
C LEU A 172 -4.78 -11.88 -4.31
N GLU A 173 -5.06 -11.66 -5.60
CA GLU A 173 -6.24 -12.23 -6.25
C GLU A 173 -6.13 -13.76 -6.41
N MET A 174 -4.94 -14.28 -6.71
CA MET A 174 -4.69 -15.72 -6.68
C MET A 174 -4.94 -16.29 -5.27
N GLY A 175 -4.42 -15.63 -4.22
CA GLY A 175 -4.64 -16.04 -2.84
C GLY A 175 -6.11 -16.03 -2.44
N LYS A 176 -6.86 -15.01 -2.85
CA LYS A 176 -8.30 -14.91 -2.59
C LYS A 176 -9.10 -16.06 -3.21
N SER A 177 -8.66 -16.64 -4.32
CA SER A 177 -9.34 -17.78 -4.96
C SER A 177 -9.33 -19.05 -4.09
N PHE A 178 -8.37 -19.16 -3.16
CA PHE A 178 -8.29 -20.25 -2.19
C PHE A 178 -9.04 -19.95 -0.87
N LEU A 179 -9.49 -18.70 -0.66
CA LEU A 179 -10.17 -18.26 0.56
C LEU A 179 -11.69 -18.15 0.42
N THR A 180 -12.26 -18.61 -0.69
CA THR A 180 -13.70 -18.47 -1.01
C THR A 180 -14.62 -19.09 0.02
N GLU A 181 -14.17 -20.10 0.75
CA GLU A 181 -14.94 -20.76 1.81
C GLU A 181 -14.97 -19.98 3.14
N SER A 182 -14.10 -18.97 3.29
CA SER A 182 -13.99 -18.17 4.50
C SER A 182 -14.18 -16.67 4.22
N PRO A 183 -15.42 -16.15 4.32
CA PRO A 183 -15.70 -14.73 4.09
C PRO A 183 -14.86 -13.79 4.96
N VAL A 184 -14.53 -14.19 6.20
CA VAL A 184 -13.68 -13.41 7.11
C VAL A 184 -12.27 -13.27 6.58
N LEU A 185 -11.65 -14.38 6.17
CA LEU A 185 -10.28 -14.36 5.62
C LEU A 185 -10.24 -13.60 4.29
N LEU A 186 -11.28 -13.76 3.47
CA LEU A 186 -11.41 -13.02 2.21
C LEU A 186 -11.45 -11.50 2.46
N ALA A 187 -12.28 -11.04 3.40
CA ALA A 187 -12.34 -9.64 3.79
C ALA A 187 -11.04 -9.14 4.43
N PHE A 188 -10.38 -9.99 5.24
CA PHE A 188 -9.13 -9.65 5.93
C PHE A 188 -7.90 -9.68 5.01
N SER A 189 -7.98 -10.27 3.83
CA SER A 189 -6.86 -10.42 2.88
C SER A 189 -6.19 -9.10 2.52
N TRP A 190 -6.96 -8.02 2.41
CA TRP A 190 -6.42 -6.68 2.17
C TRP A 190 -5.57 -6.17 3.33
N CYS A 191 -6.04 -6.36 4.56
CA CYS A 191 -5.30 -6.00 5.76
C CYS A 191 -3.97 -6.77 5.85
N ILE A 192 -4.01 -8.08 5.57
CA ILE A 192 -2.80 -8.92 5.51
C ILE A 192 -1.81 -8.38 4.48
N LEU A 193 -2.27 -8.05 3.27
CA LEU A 193 -1.42 -7.49 2.23
C LEU A 193 -0.72 -6.22 2.70
N MET A 194 -1.45 -5.30 3.34
CA MET A 194 -0.89 -4.04 3.85
C MET A 194 0.08 -4.28 5.01
N ALA A 195 -0.21 -5.21 5.91
CA ALA A 195 0.69 -5.59 7.01
C ALA A 195 2.00 -6.19 6.48
N LEU A 196 1.93 -7.09 5.49
CA LEU A 196 3.11 -7.67 4.84
C LEU A 196 3.94 -6.61 4.13
N ASN A 197 3.31 -5.64 3.45
CA ASN A 197 4.03 -4.52 2.83
C ASN A 197 4.84 -3.72 3.87
N VAL A 198 4.26 -3.43 5.03
CA VAL A 198 4.99 -2.74 6.12
C VAL A 198 6.13 -3.61 6.65
N THR A 199 5.86 -4.88 6.92
CA THR A 199 6.84 -5.83 7.46
C THR A 199 8.04 -5.98 6.53
N PHE A 200 7.81 -6.32 5.25
CA PHE A 200 8.88 -6.52 4.28
C PHE A 200 9.64 -5.23 3.97
N SER A 201 8.96 -4.09 3.92
CA SER A 201 9.62 -2.78 3.77
C SER A 201 10.61 -2.52 4.90
N ASN A 202 10.25 -2.84 6.16
CA ASN A 202 11.16 -2.67 7.30
C ASN A 202 12.29 -3.71 7.31
N VAL A 203 12.03 -4.95 6.93
CA VAL A 203 13.07 -5.98 6.77
C VAL A 203 14.11 -5.54 5.74
N TRP A 204 13.67 -5.08 4.57
CA TRP A 204 14.58 -4.53 3.56
C TRP A 204 15.31 -3.28 4.05
N GLY A 205 14.65 -2.38 4.79
CA GLY A 205 15.29 -1.23 5.41
C GLY A 205 16.41 -1.61 6.38
N ILE A 206 16.25 -2.71 7.15
CA ILE A 206 17.29 -3.25 8.00
C ILE A 206 18.45 -3.83 7.19
N ILE A 207 18.16 -4.64 6.17
CA ILE A 207 19.15 -5.27 5.27
C ILE A 207 19.97 -4.19 4.54
N LEU A 208 19.33 -3.15 4.03
CA LEU A 208 19.96 -2.02 3.35
C LEU A 208 20.64 -1.03 4.31
N LYS A 209 20.66 -1.34 5.60
CA LYS A 209 21.30 -0.52 6.66
C LYS A 209 20.71 0.89 6.79
N GLU A 210 19.44 1.09 6.41
CA GLU A 210 18.75 2.37 6.59
C GLU A 210 18.56 2.73 8.08
N TRP A 211 18.61 1.73 8.96
CA TRP A 211 18.52 1.85 10.42
C TRP A 211 19.90 1.89 11.09
N LYS A 212 20.97 2.12 10.33
CA LYS A 212 22.33 2.22 10.88
C LYS A 212 22.46 3.47 11.75
N GLY A 213 23.03 3.31 12.96
CA GLY A 213 23.23 4.43 13.89
C GLY A 213 22.04 4.74 14.80
N VAL A 214 20.93 4.01 14.67
CA VAL A 214 19.76 4.13 15.54
C VAL A 214 19.97 3.32 16.83
N SER A 215 19.36 3.77 17.93
CA SER A 215 19.48 3.10 19.23
C SER A 215 18.89 1.69 19.21
N ASN A 216 19.44 0.77 20.02
CA ASN A 216 18.89 -0.58 20.15
C ASN A 216 17.42 -0.57 20.59
N LYS A 217 17.03 0.40 21.43
CA LYS A 217 15.63 0.58 21.82
C LYS A 217 14.71 0.80 20.61
N THR A 218 15.12 1.61 19.66
CA THR A 218 14.33 1.88 18.43
C THR A 218 14.20 0.62 17.57
N ILE A 219 15.28 -0.15 17.44
CA ILE A 219 15.25 -1.43 16.69
C ILE A 219 14.33 -2.45 17.40
N THR A 220 14.37 -2.54 18.73
CA THR A 220 13.46 -3.42 19.48
C THR A 220 12.00 -3.02 19.27
N VAL A 221 11.68 -1.72 19.31
CA VAL A 221 10.32 -1.22 19.04
C VAL A 221 9.90 -1.55 17.59
N LEU A 222 10.82 -1.41 16.63
CA LEU A 222 10.54 -1.74 15.22
C LEU A 222 10.20 -3.23 15.03
N ILE A 223 10.93 -4.13 15.72
CA ILE A 223 10.71 -5.59 15.63
C ILE A 223 9.44 -6.01 16.38
N ALA A 224 9.07 -5.30 17.44
CA ALA A 224 7.88 -5.58 18.23
C ALA A 224 6.56 -5.22 17.50
N GLY A 225 6.59 -4.29 16.57
CA GLY A 225 5.45 -3.89 15.74
C GLY A 225 5.30 -4.76 14.49
#